data_87980c5f87a2919068c0652750714b1f
#
_entry.id   87980c5f87a2919068c0652750714b1f
#
_cell.length_a   1.000
_cell.length_b   1.000
_cell.length_c   1.000
_cell.angle_alpha   90.00
_cell.angle_beta   90.00
_cell.angle_gamma   90.00
#
_symmetry.space_group_name_H-M   'P 1'
#
loop_
_entity.id
_entity.type
_entity.pdbx_description
1 polymer ?
#
loop_
_entity_poly.entity_id
_entity_poly.type
_entity_poly.pdbx_seq_one_letter_code
_entity_poly.pdbx_strand_id
1 'polypeptide(L)' 'IGDDVWIGTNAVIVGNITIGSDVLIAPLAYVNFDVPDHSIVIGNPARIISRDNATAGYIQNRV' A
#
# COMPACT_ATOMS: atom_id res chain seq x y z
N ILE A 1 5.91 -6.14 -5.70
CA ILE A 1 5.78 -4.75 -5.21
C ILE A 1 6.23 -3.81 -6.31
N GLY A 2 5.38 -2.89 -6.70
CA GLY A 2 5.71 -1.90 -7.71
C GLY A 2 6.59 -0.76 -7.19
N ASP A 3 6.63 0.33 -7.97
CA ASP A 3 7.40 1.52 -7.61
C ASP A 3 6.58 2.45 -6.71
N ASP A 4 7.28 3.27 -5.92
CA ASP A 4 6.65 4.27 -5.07
C ASP A 4 5.63 3.66 -4.11
N VAL A 5 6.04 2.61 -3.40
CA VAL A 5 5.20 1.96 -2.39
C VAL A 5 5.66 2.37 -1.00
N TRP A 6 4.73 2.87 -0.21
CA TRP A 6 4.99 3.22 1.19
C TRP A 6 4.27 2.21 2.09
N ILE A 7 5.02 1.52 2.92
CA ILE A 7 4.48 0.52 3.84
C ILE A 7 4.69 1.01 5.27
N GLY A 8 3.59 1.16 5.98
CA GLY A 8 3.61 1.68 7.33
C GLY A 8 4.15 0.68 8.35
N THR A 9 4.42 1.18 9.55
CA THR A 9 4.98 0.40 10.64
C THR A 9 4.06 -0.75 11.03
N ASN A 10 4.63 -1.95 11.15
CA ASN A 10 3.91 -3.16 11.56
C ASN A 10 2.77 -3.55 10.61
N ALA A 11 2.77 -3.06 9.38
CA ALA A 11 1.87 -3.59 8.38
C ALA A 11 2.26 -5.04 8.05
N VAL A 12 1.27 -5.89 7.83
CA VAL A 12 1.49 -7.31 7.55
C VAL A 12 1.00 -7.61 6.13
N ILE A 13 1.89 -8.13 5.31
CA ILE A 13 1.59 -8.52 3.94
C ILE A 13 1.86 -10.01 3.84
N VAL A 14 0.82 -10.79 3.56
CA VAL A 14 0.92 -12.26 3.56
C VAL A 14 0.42 -12.85 2.27
N GLY A 15 0.96 -14.01 1.92
CA GLY A 15 0.54 -14.77 0.77
C GLY A 15 1.28 -14.38 -0.50
N ASN A 16 0.93 -15.05 -1.58
CA ASN A 16 1.51 -14.81 -2.90
C ASN A 16 0.69 -13.74 -3.62
N ILE A 17 0.90 -12.49 -3.22
CA ILE A 17 0.12 -11.36 -3.72
C ILE A 17 1.00 -10.37 -4.47
N THR A 18 0.35 -9.54 -5.27
CA THR A 18 1.00 -8.47 -6.04
C THR A 18 0.57 -7.11 -5.50
N ILE A 19 1.54 -6.28 -5.19
CA ILE A 19 1.30 -4.88 -4.79
C ILE A 19 1.67 -4.00 -5.98
N GLY A 20 0.73 -3.19 -6.43
CA GLY A 20 0.96 -2.30 -7.56
C GLY A 20 1.88 -1.13 -7.23
N SER A 21 1.90 -0.14 -8.12
CA SER A 21 2.71 1.08 -7.95
C SER A 21 1.85 2.20 -7.35
N ASP A 22 2.51 3.18 -6.72
CA ASP A 22 1.85 4.31 -6.06
C ASP A 22 0.82 3.80 -5.04
N VAL A 23 1.28 2.91 -4.14
CA VAL A 23 0.43 2.29 -3.12
C VAL A 23 0.91 2.72 -1.75
N LEU A 24 -0.03 3.13 -0.92
CA LEU A 24 0.22 3.41 0.49
C LEU A 24 -0.45 2.34 1.33
N ILE A 25 0.32 1.64 2.13
CA ILE A 25 -0.20 0.66 3.09
C ILE A 25 -0.05 1.27 4.47
N ALA A 26 -1.18 1.56 5.11
CA ALA A 26 -1.19 2.22 6.40
C ALA A 26 -0.57 1.34 7.50
N PRO A 27 -0.07 1.94 8.57
CA PRO A 27 0.44 1.17 9.70
C PRO A 27 -0.59 0.19 10.22
N LEU A 28 -0.13 -1.01 10.60
CA LEU A 28 -0.95 -2.09 11.18
C LEU A 28 -1.99 -2.68 10.22
N ALA A 29 -1.94 -2.35 8.93
CA ALA A 29 -2.84 -2.97 7.96
C ALA A 29 -2.48 -4.44 7.75
N TYR A 30 -3.48 -5.27 7.55
CA TYR A 30 -3.29 -6.69 7.26
C TYR A 30 -3.70 -6.95 5.81
N VAL A 31 -2.71 -7.18 4.95
CA VAL A 31 -2.94 -7.28 3.51
C VAL A 31 -2.74 -8.74 3.07
N ASN A 32 -3.81 -9.36 2.58
CA ASN A 32 -3.79 -10.74 2.11
C ASN A 32 -4.44 -10.90 0.73
N PHE A 33 -4.43 -9.83 -0.06
CA PHE A 33 -5.00 -9.82 -1.41
C PHE A 33 -4.17 -8.90 -2.31
N ASP A 34 -4.34 -9.05 -3.62
CA ASP A 34 -3.65 -8.19 -4.58
C ASP A 34 -4.11 -6.75 -4.44
N VAL A 35 -3.16 -5.82 -4.56
CA VAL A 35 -3.43 -4.39 -4.43
C VAL A 35 -3.15 -3.73 -5.79
N PRO A 36 -4.17 -3.10 -6.41
CA PRO A 36 -3.96 -2.40 -7.68
C PRO A 36 -3.13 -1.13 -7.49
N ASP A 37 -2.69 -0.56 -8.61
CA ASP A 37 -1.98 0.71 -8.61
C ASP A 37 -2.85 1.83 -8.01
N HIS A 38 -2.20 2.86 -7.50
CA HIS A 38 -2.86 4.08 -6.98
C HIS A 38 -3.89 3.75 -5.91
N SER A 39 -3.45 3.05 -4.87
CA SER A 39 -4.35 2.61 -3.80
C SER A 39 -3.82 2.96 -2.44
N ILE A 40 -4.75 3.21 -1.52
CA ILE A 40 -4.46 3.31 -0.10
C ILE A 40 -5.11 2.10 0.58
N VAL A 41 -4.32 1.36 1.36
CA VAL A 41 -4.79 0.18 2.06
C VAL A 41 -4.73 0.44 3.55
N ILE A 42 -5.86 0.31 4.24
CA ILE A 42 -5.95 0.60 5.66
C ILE A 42 -6.70 -0.51 6.40
N GLY A 43 -6.31 -0.72 7.63
CA GLY A 43 -7.07 -1.51 8.59
C GLY A 43 -6.81 -3.00 8.59
N ASN A 44 -7.52 -3.68 9.47
CA ASN A 44 -7.53 -5.12 9.63
C ASN A 44 -8.96 -5.59 9.91
N PRO A 45 -9.64 -6.27 8.98
CA PRO A 45 -9.16 -6.59 7.63
C PRO A 45 -8.95 -5.34 6.78
N ALA A 46 -7.99 -5.40 5.87
CA ALA A 46 -7.62 -4.23 5.09
C ALA A 46 -8.70 -3.83 4.09
N ARG A 47 -8.80 -2.53 3.85
CA ARG A 47 -9.69 -1.97 2.84
C ARG A 47 -8.88 -1.19 1.84
N ILE A 48 -9.32 -1.21 0.59
CA ILE A 48 -8.66 -0.49 -0.50
C ILE A 48 -9.45 0.77 -0.82
N ILE A 49 -8.73 1.90 -0.85
CA ILE A 49 -9.27 3.17 -1.32
C ILE A 49 -8.45 3.56 -2.55
N SER A 50 -9.10 3.69 -3.71
CA SER A 50 -8.44 4.13 -4.92
C SER A 50 -8.19 5.63 -4.85
N ARG A 51 -6.94 6.04 -5.12
CA ARG A 51 -6.58 7.44 -5.09
C ARG A 51 -5.34 7.68 -5.94
N ASP A 52 -5.45 8.53 -6.95
CA ASP A 52 -4.29 8.99 -7.71
C ASP A 52 -3.33 9.70 -6.77
N ASN A 53 -2.04 9.42 -6.94
CA ASN A 53 -1.00 9.97 -6.07
C ASN A 53 -1.16 9.52 -4.61
N ALA A 54 -1.48 8.23 -4.42
CA ALA A 54 -1.73 7.68 -3.08
C ALA A 54 -0.56 7.91 -2.13
N THR A 55 0.67 7.92 -2.64
CA THR A 55 1.87 8.11 -1.83
C THR A 55 2.34 9.57 -1.76
N ALA A 56 1.63 10.49 -2.39
CA ALA A 56 2.02 11.90 -2.40
C ALA A 56 2.07 12.43 -0.96
N GLY A 57 3.20 13.04 -0.61
CA GLY A 57 3.42 13.55 0.74
C GLY A 57 3.98 12.53 1.72
N TYR A 58 4.00 11.25 1.35
CA TYR A 58 4.54 10.16 2.19
C TYR A 58 5.93 9.72 1.73
N ILE A 59 6.16 9.72 0.43
CA ILE A 59 7.47 9.38 -0.11
C ILE A 59 8.11 10.66 -0.65
N GLN A 60 9.17 11.12 0.01
CA GLN A 60 9.84 12.36 -0.35
C GLN A 60 10.98 12.14 -1.34
N ASN A 61 11.63 11.00 -1.29
CA ASN A 61 12.77 10.67 -2.13
C ASN A 61 12.44 9.42 -2.95
N ARG A 62 11.66 9.61 -3.99
CA ARG A 62 11.32 8.53 -4.90
C ARG A 62 12.51 8.16 -5.77
N VAL A 63 12.71 6.90 -5.91
CA VAL A 63 13.77 6.34 -6.75
C VAL A 63 13.21 5.49 -7.87
#